data_06e6d218917326df5eef92efca591f7c
#
_entry.id   06e6d218917326df5eef92efca591f7c
#
_cell.length_a   1.000
_cell.length_b   1.000
_cell.length_c   1.000
_cell.angle_alpha   90.00
_cell.angle_beta   90.00
_cell.angle_gamma   90.00
#
_symmetry.space_group_name_H-M   'P 1'
#
loop_
_entity.id
_entity.type
_entity.pdbx_description
1 polymer ?
#
loop_
_entity_poly.entity_id
_entity_poly.type
_entity_poly.pdbx_seq_one_letter_code
_entity_poly.pdbx_strand_id
1 'polypeptide(L)'
;VATQPILKAIGRVVGSDVLADAVAFFQAFAGMDVGFRQLAEAVTALLRADTTRFILVASPQRDTLAEAIWFADQLAGQGFSVHATVINRVRPRFGEGTVAEAASRAVAATKRGKFQLAAVWNNLAELRTIAAAERAELTPLLEQVAGSAVVEVPLLPSDVHDVVALDVLARHLFA
;
A
#
# COMPACT_ATOMS: atom_id res chain seq x y z
N VAL A 1 39.28 -25.76 20.95
CA VAL A 1 39.88 -26.41 22.13
C VAL A 1 40.28 -25.39 23.23
N ALA A 2 40.20 -24.06 22.98
CA ALA A 2 40.63 -23.02 23.94
C ALA A 2 39.50 -22.42 24.82
N THR A 3 38.27 -22.89 24.72
CA THR A 3 37.11 -22.30 25.40
C THR A 3 36.85 -22.77 26.81
N GLN A 4 37.36 -23.96 27.19
CA GLN A 4 37.13 -24.55 28.51
C GLN A 4 37.73 -23.76 29.71
N PRO A 5 38.98 -23.21 29.65
CA PRO A 5 39.51 -22.46 30.77
C PRO A 5 38.79 -21.11 30.98
N ILE A 6 38.29 -20.47 29.91
CA ILE A 6 37.54 -19.23 29.99
C ILE A 6 36.17 -19.44 30.64
N LEU A 7 35.46 -20.52 30.27
CA LEU A 7 34.17 -20.89 30.89
C LEU A 7 34.34 -21.25 32.39
N LYS A 8 35.43 -21.90 32.78
CA LYS A 8 35.76 -22.19 34.21
C LYS A 8 36.05 -20.93 35.01
N ALA A 9 36.72 -19.93 34.39
CA ALA A 9 37.01 -18.66 35.07
C ALA A 9 35.71 -17.82 35.25
N ILE A 10 34.85 -17.80 34.25
CA ILE A 10 33.54 -17.12 34.33
C ILE A 10 32.63 -17.80 35.36
N GLY A 11 32.56 -19.12 35.37
CA GLY A 11 31.76 -19.89 36.34
C GLY A 11 32.16 -19.67 37.81
N ARG A 12 33.41 -19.27 38.08
CA ARG A 12 33.85 -18.94 39.45
C ARG A 12 33.39 -17.55 39.91
N VAL A 13 33.12 -16.64 38.97
CA VAL A 13 32.72 -15.25 39.29
C VAL A 13 31.19 -15.11 39.29
N VAL A 14 30.49 -15.81 38.39
CA VAL A 14 29.04 -15.66 38.16
C VAL A 14 28.23 -16.77 38.84
N GLY A 15 28.88 -17.90 39.23
CA GLY A 15 28.22 -19.10 39.73
C GLY A 15 28.06 -20.18 38.67
N SER A 16 28.34 -21.41 39.02
CA SER A 16 28.24 -22.58 38.09
C SER A 16 26.81 -22.77 37.56
N ASP A 17 25.81 -22.52 38.38
CA ASP A 17 24.41 -22.75 38.08
C ASP A 17 23.89 -21.72 37.06
N VAL A 18 24.26 -20.45 37.20
CA VAL A 18 23.92 -19.39 36.25
C VAL A 18 24.57 -19.63 34.88
N LEU A 19 25.81 -20.16 34.86
CA LEU A 19 26.49 -20.52 33.64
C LEU A 19 25.82 -21.74 32.97
N ALA A 20 25.40 -22.75 33.75
CA ALA A 20 24.66 -23.90 33.23
C ALA A 20 23.31 -23.52 32.64
N ASP A 21 22.57 -22.65 33.33
CA ASP A 21 21.28 -22.12 32.84
C ASP A 21 21.46 -21.28 31.58
N ALA A 22 22.48 -20.43 31.50
CA ALA A 22 22.79 -19.70 30.29
C ALA A 22 23.13 -20.60 29.10
N VAL A 23 23.95 -21.64 29.33
CA VAL A 23 24.29 -22.62 28.28
C VAL A 23 23.04 -23.38 27.84
N ALA A 24 22.19 -23.81 28.77
CA ALA A 24 20.93 -24.50 28.45
C ALA A 24 19.98 -23.62 27.67
N PHE A 25 19.89 -22.32 28.04
CA PHE A 25 19.13 -21.32 27.31
C PHE A 25 19.62 -21.15 25.86
N PHE A 26 20.93 -20.95 25.67
CA PHE A 26 21.50 -20.83 24.32
C PHE A 26 21.38 -22.11 23.50
N GLN A 27 21.46 -23.28 24.13
CA GLN A 27 21.24 -24.59 23.45
C GLN A 27 19.77 -24.75 23.02
N ALA A 28 18.82 -24.33 23.84
CA ALA A 28 17.40 -24.29 23.47
C ALA A 28 17.13 -23.33 22.31
N PHE A 29 17.77 -22.18 22.32
CA PHE A 29 17.69 -21.21 21.21
C PHE A 29 18.32 -21.73 19.91
N ALA A 30 19.48 -22.37 19.99
CA ALA A 30 20.17 -22.94 18.83
C ALA A 30 19.34 -24.00 18.11
N GLY A 31 18.51 -24.78 18.85
CA GLY A 31 17.57 -25.74 18.28
C GLY A 31 16.39 -25.07 17.53
N MET A 32 15.97 -23.89 17.97
CA MET A 32 14.90 -23.11 17.31
C MET A 32 15.37 -22.44 16.02
N ASP A 33 16.64 -22.03 15.91
CA ASP A 33 17.20 -21.36 14.74
C ASP A 33 17.02 -22.19 13.45
N VAL A 34 17.18 -23.49 13.52
CA VAL A 34 17.00 -24.39 12.36
C VAL A 34 15.55 -24.38 11.88
N GLY A 35 14.58 -24.45 12.79
CA GLY A 35 13.16 -24.42 12.45
C GLY A 35 12.73 -23.07 11.86
N PHE A 36 13.19 -21.96 12.42
CA PHE A 36 12.92 -20.62 11.87
C PHE A 36 13.53 -20.43 10.49
N ARG A 37 14.76 -20.90 10.28
CA ARG A 37 15.42 -20.82 8.98
C ARG A 37 14.69 -21.63 7.91
N GLN A 38 14.32 -22.87 8.22
CA GLN A 38 13.53 -23.70 7.31
C GLN A 38 12.18 -23.07 6.94
N LEU A 39 11.49 -22.48 7.93
CA LEU A 39 10.23 -21.79 7.70
C LEU A 39 10.44 -20.54 6.84
N ALA A 40 11.47 -19.73 7.11
CA ALA A 40 11.80 -18.55 6.33
C ALA A 40 12.16 -18.91 4.87
N GLU A 41 12.91 -19.99 4.66
CA GLU A 41 13.21 -20.52 3.32
C GLU A 41 11.94 -20.98 2.59
N ALA A 42 11.04 -21.70 3.28
CA ALA A 42 9.77 -22.13 2.72
C ALA A 42 8.86 -20.95 2.33
N VAL A 43 8.77 -19.91 3.18
CA VAL A 43 8.04 -18.68 2.87
C VAL A 43 8.66 -17.96 1.68
N THR A 44 9.98 -17.84 1.64
CA THR A 44 10.69 -17.22 0.52
C THR A 44 10.46 -17.98 -0.78
N ALA A 45 10.49 -19.32 -0.73
CA ALA A 45 10.18 -20.15 -1.89
C ALA A 45 8.74 -19.97 -2.37
N LEU A 46 7.76 -19.88 -1.45
CA LEU A 46 6.36 -19.61 -1.77
C LEU A 46 6.20 -18.23 -2.44
N LEU A 47 6.82 -17.18 -1.89
CA LEU A 47 6.75 -15.83 -2.45
C LEU A 47 7.38 -15.75 -3.85
N ARG A 48 8.36 -16.58 -4.16
CA ARG A 48 9.02 -16.66 -5.47
C ARG A 48 8.39 -17.65 -6.44
N ALA A 49 7.38 -18.39 -6.01
CA ALA A 49 6.71 -19.36 -6.86
C ALA A 49 5.94 -18.66 -8.01
N ASP A 50 5.93 -19.27 -9.18
CA ASP A 50 5.22 -18.75 -10.37
C ASP A 50 3.70 -18.63 -10.14
N THR A 51 3.16 -19.30 -9.13
CA THR A 51 1.76 -19.21 -8.70
C THR A 51 1.48 -18.02 -7.79
N THR A 52 2.50 -17.34 -7.27
CA THR A 52 2.35 -16.16 -6.41
C THR A 52 2.31 -14.87 -7.25
N ARG A 53 1.33 -14.01 -6.98
CA ARG A 53 1.18 -12.72 -7.64
C ARG A 53 1.10 -11.61 -6.59
N PHE A 54 1.84 -10.52 -6.83
CA PHE A 54 1.81 -9.35 -5.97
C PHE A 54 0.85 -8.33 -6.54
N ILE A 55 -0.11 -7.91 -5.73
CA ILE A 55 -1.05 -6.84 -6.05
C ILE A 55 -0.78 -5.71 -5.07
N LEU A 56 -0.43 -4.54 -5.58
CA LEU A 56 -0.23 -3.34 -4.78
C LEU A 56 -1.56 -2.59 -4.67
N VAL A 57 -1.97 -2.25 -3.46
CA VAL A 57 -3.18 -1.46 -3.21
C VAL A 57 -2.77 -0.15 -2.55
N ALA A 58 -3.11 0.97 -3.16
CA ALA A 58 -2.85 2.30 -2.65
C ALA A 58 -4.09 3.18 -2.72
N SER A 59 -4.12 4.26 -1.96
CA SER A 59 -5.10 5.34 -2.12
C SER A 59 -4.37 6.61 -2.59
N PRO A 60 -5.06 7.58 -3.22
CA PRO A 60 -4.44 8.78 -3.77
C PRO A 60 -4.08 9.83 -2.69
N GLN A 61 -3.74 9.39 -1.50
CA GLN A 61 -3.24 10.23 -0.41
C GLN A 61 -1.71 10.22 -0.43
N ARG A 62 -1.08 11.39 -0.24
CA ARG A 62 0.36 11.57 -0.34
C ARG A 62 1.18 10.55 0.45
N ASP A 63 0.81 10.34 1.71
CA ASP A 63 1.55 9.43 2.59
C ASP A 63 1.42 7.98 2.09
N THR A 64 0.21 7.57 1.72
CA THR A 64 -0.05 6.22 1.19
C THR A 64 0.64 5.99 -0.15
N LEU A 65 0.71 7.02 -1.01
CA LEU A 65 1.43 6.93 -2.28
C LEU A 65 2.95 6.82 -2.06
N ALA A 66 3.51 7.60 -1.13
CA ALA A 66 4.93 7.51 -0.80
C ALA A 66 5.30 6.13 -0.25
N GLU A 67 4.47 5.56 0.62
CA GLU A 67 4.63 4.20 1.14
C GLU A 67 4.52 3.15 0.02
N ALA A 68 3.56 3.30 -0.90
CA ALA A 68 3.36 2.38 -2.01
C ALA A 68 4.55 2.40 -2.98
N ILE A 69 5.09 3.58 -3.30
CA ILE A 69 6.28 3.74 -4.13
C ILE A 69 7.49 3.07 -3.46
N TRP A 70 7.72 3.38 -2.19
CA TRP A 70 8.81 2.77 -1.44
C TRP A 70 8.68 1.24 -1.39
N PHE A 71 7.47 0.72 -1.17
CA PHE A 71 7.23 -0.72 -1.11
C PHE A 71 7.44 -1.39 -2.48
N ALA A 72 7.00 -0.76 -3.57
CA ALA A 72 7.26 -1.23 -4.92
C ALA A 72 8.77 -1.32 -5.22
N ASP A 73 9.54 -0.31 -4.78
CA ASP A 73 11.00 -0.31 -4.86
C ASP A 73 11.62 -1.47 -4.09
N GLN A 74 11.15 -1.72 -2.86
CA GLN A 74 11.66 -2.83 -2.04
C GLN A 74 11.37 -4.18 -2.69
N LEU A 75 10.18 -4.37 -3.26
CA LEU A 75 9.83 -5.58 -4.01
C LEU A 75 10.74 -5.77 -5.22
N ALA A 76 10.93 -4.72 -6.03
CA ALA A 76 11.79 -4.75 -7.21
C ALA A 76 13.25 -5.05 -6.83
N GLY A 77 13.77 -4.45 -5.76
CA GLY A 77 15.12 -4.70 -5.23
C GLY A 77 15.34 -6.14 -4.77
N GLN A 78 14.29 -6.86 -4.41
CA GLN A 78 14.34 -8.28 -4.06
C GLN A 78 14.00 -9.23 -5.24
N GLY A 79 13.78 -8.68 -6.43
CA GLY A 79 13.46 -9.44 -7.64
C GLY A 79 11.99 -9.84 -7.75
N PHE A 80 11.08 -9.22 -6.98
CA PHE A 80 9.64 -9.41 -7.11
C PHE A 80 9.04 -8.36 -8.05
N SER A 81 8.04 -8.78 -8.83
CA SER A 81 7.31 -7.89 -9.73
C SER A 81 5.90 -7.64 -9.21
N VAL A 82 5.46 -6.39 -9.24
CA VAL A 82 4.06 -6.03 -9.03
C VAL A 82 3.28 -6.39 -10.30
N HIS A 83 2.27 -7.26 -10.18
CA HIS A 83 1.47 -7.77 -11.30
C HIS A 83 0.26 -6.91 -11.58
N ALA A 84 -0.33 -6.34 -10.52
CA ALA A 84 -1.44 -5.41 -10.63
C ALA A 84 -1.34 -4.35 -9.55
N THR A 85 -1.87 -3.16 -9.84
CA THR A 85 -1.96 -2.04 -8.92
C THR A 85 -3.40 -1.56 -8.86
N VAL A 86 -3.97 -1.51 -7.66
CA VAL A 86 -5.32 -1.01 -7.40
C VAL A 86 -5.21 0.35 -6.72
N ILE A 87 -5.63 1.40 -7.41
CA ILE A 87 -5.76 2.73 -6.81
C ILE A 87 -7.17 2.84 -6.24
N ASN A 88 -7.29 2.68 -4.93
CA ASN A 88 -8.57 2.65 -4.24
C ASN A 88 -9.00 4.06 -3.78
N ARG A 89 -10.30 4.33 -3.78
CA ARG A 89 -10.91 5.59 -3.29
C ARG A 89 -10.53 6.81 -4.12
N VAL A 90 -10.35 6.64 -5.43
CA VAL A 90 -10.10 7.75 -6.37
C VAL A 90 -11.33 8.64 -6.48
N ARG A 91 -11.17 9.94 -6.38
CA ARG A 91 -12.31 10.86 -6.57
C ARG A 91 -12.86 10.77 -8.00
N PRO A 92 -14.18 10.66 -8.17
CA PRO A 92 -14.79 10.64 -9.50
C PRO A 92 -14.53 11.96 -10.23
N ARG A 93 -14.52 11.91 -11.55
CA ARG A 93 -14.32 13.11 -12.39
C ARG A 93 -15.53 14.05 -12.41
N PHE A 94 -16.63 13.69 -11.76
CA PHE A 94 -17.88 14.47 -11.70
C PHE A 94 -18.42 14.83 -13.08
N GLY A 95 -18.63 13.82 -13.91
CA GLY A 95 -19.14 13.94 -15.27
C GLY A 95 -18.10 14.40 -16.29
N GLU A 96 -18.54 14.64 -17.50
CA GLU A 96 -17.71 15.13 -18.60
C GLU A 96 -17.51 16.65 -18.54
N GLY A 97 -16.44 17.14 -19.17
CA GLY A 97 -16.09 18.55 -19.25
C GLY A 97 -14.95 18.97 -18.33
N THR A 98 -14.48 20.19 -18.53
CA THR A 98 -13.29 20.75 -17.88
C THR A 98 -13.64 21.65 -16.67
N VAL A 99 -12.63 21.94 -15.84
CA VAL A 99 -12.71 22.95 -14.77
C VAL A 99 -13.08 24.33 -15.36
N ALA A 100 -12.44 24.71 -16.47
CA ALA A 100 -12.64 25.98 -17.11
C ALA A 100 -14.09 26.16 -17.62
N GLU A 101 -14.68 25.10 -18.18
CA GLU A 101 -16.08 25.12 -18.60
C GLU A 101 -17.05 25.32 -17.43
N ALA A 102 -16.84 24.63 -16.34
CA ALA A 102 -17.66 24.79 -15.14
C ALA A 102 -17.52 26.19 -14.57
N ALA A 103 -16.33 26.75 -14.48
CA ALA A 103 -16.09 28.12 -14.04
C ALA A 103 -16.76 29.15 -14.97
N SER A 104 -16.65 28.97 -16.29
CA SER A 104 -17.30 29.84 -17.26
C SER A 104 -18.83 29.86 -17.14
N ARG A 105 -19.43 28.68 -16.90
CA ARG A 105 -20.87 28.54 -16.64
C ARG A 105 -21.30 29.22 -15.35
N ALA A 106 -20.46 29.16 -14.29
CA ALA A 106 -20.71 29.87 -13.04
C ALA A 106 -20.78 31.40 -13.27
N VAL A 107 -19.79 31.94 -13.97
CA VAL A 107 -19.75 33.35 -14.32
C VAL A 107 -20.99 33.76 -15.13
N ALA A 108 -21.36 32.98 -16.15
CA ALA A 108 -22.53 33.22 -16.97
C ALA A 108 -23.84 33.18 -16.17
N ALA A 109 -23.96 32.28 -15.20
CA ALA A 109 -25.10 32.17 -14.30
C ALA A 109 -25.20 33.40 -13.37
N THR A 110 -24.08 33.86 -12.81
CA THR A 110 -24.00 35.09 -12.00
C THR A 110 -24.47 36.31 -12.78
N LYS A 111 -23.98 36.50 -14.01
CA LYS A 111 -24.39 37.60 -14.88
C LYS A 111 -25.90 37.62 -15.18
N ARG A 112 -26.55 36.47 -15.11
CA ARG A 112 -28.01 36.33 -15.32
C ARG A 112 -28.81 36.37 -14.00
N GLY A 113 -28.20 36.72 -12.87
CA GLY A 113 -28.82 36.73 -11.55
C GLY A 113 -29.19 35.37 -10.98
N LYS A 114 -28.66 34.26 -11.56
CA LYS A 114 -28.94 32.87 -11.14
C LYS A 114 -27.90 32.41 -10.13
N PHE A 115 -27.87 33.01 -8.94
CA PHE A 115 -26.80 32.81 -7.95
C PHE A 115 -26.71 31.38 -7.42
N GLN A 116 -27.84 30.69 -7.21
CA GLN A 116 -27.83 29.29 -6.79
C GLN A 116 -27.19 28.36 -7.85
N LEU A 117 -27.53 28.59 -9.12
CA LEU A 117 -26.93 27.85 -10.22
C LEU A 117 -25.42 28.15 -10.37
N ALA A 118 -25.04 29.42 -10.15
CA ALA A 118 -23.62 29.79 -10.14
C ALA A 118 -22.85 29.10 -9.03
N ALA A 119 -23.43 28.96 -7.82
CA ALA A 119 -22.82 28.20 -6.72
C ALA A 119 -22.61 26.72 -7.06
N VAL A 120 -23.59 26.07 -7.70
CA VAL A 120 -23.47 24.68 -8.15
C VAL A 120 -22.35 24.52 -9.16
N TRP A 121 -22.21 25.43 -10.14
CA TRP A 121 -21.11 25.37 -11.11
C TRP A 121 -19.75 25.67 -10.49
N ASN A 122 -19.65 26.54 -9.50
CA ASN A 122 -18.42 26.76 -8.75
C ASN A 122 -18.01 25.54 -7.96
N ASN A 123 -18.94 24.89 -7.25
CA ASN A 123 -18.68 23.66 -6.53
C ASN A 123 -18.20 22.55 -7.49
N LEU A 124 -18.80 22.44 -8.68
CA LEU A 124 -18.36 21.48 -9.68
C LEU A 124 -16.93 21.76 -10.18
N ALA A 125 -16.60 23.03 -10.40
CA ALA A 125 -15.25 23.44 -10.80
C ALA A 125 -14.23 23.08 -9.70
N GLU A 126 -14.56 23.36 -8.44
CA GLU A 126 -13.72 23.01 -7.29
C GLU A 126 -13.51 21.50 -7.16
N LEU A 127 -14.59 20.71 -7.21
CA LEU A 127 -14.52 19.25 -7.14
C LEU A 127 -13.68 18.66 -8.27
N ARG A 128 -13.80 19.18 -9.49
CA ARG A 128 -12.97 18.78 -10.63
C ARG A 128 -11.50 19.17 -10.44
N THR A 129 -11.22 20.31 -9.86
CA THR A 129 -9.86 20.75 -9.54
C THR A 129 -9.21 19.79 -8.55
N ILE A 130 -9.92 19.43 -7.48
CA ILE A 130 -9.43 18.47 -6.48
C ILE A 130 -9.18 17.10 -7.13
N ALA A 131 -10.12 16.61 -7.94
CA ALA A 131 -9.98 15.31 -8.61
C ALA A 131 -8.81 15.29 -9.62
N ALA A 132 -8.54 16.41 -10.29
CA ALA A 132 -7.40 16.53 -11.20
C ALA A 132 -6.07 16.58 -10.45
N ALA A 133 -6.00 17.33 -9.35
CA ALA A 133 -4.81 17.37 -8.49
C ALA A 133 -4.49 15.98 -7.90
N GLU A 134 -5.50 15.26 -7.43
CA GLU A 134 -5.37 13.91 -6.91
C GLU A 134 -4.79 12.94 -7.96
N ARG A 135 -5.25 13.02 -9.21
CA ARG A 135 -4.71 12.20 -10.30
C ARG A 135 -3.26 12.56 -10.66
N ALA A 136 -2.91 13.82 -10.58
CA ALA A 136 -1.53 14.26 -10.82
C ALA A 136 -0.56 13.66 -9.77
N GLU A 137 -0.98 13.52 -8.52
CA GLU A 137 -0.19 12.89 -7.46
C GLU A 137 0.03 11.39 -7.69
N LEU A 138 -0.78 10.71 -8.52
CA LEU A 138 -0.61 9.29 -8.86
C LEU A 138 0.56 9.04 -9.83
N THR A 139 0.97 10.04 -10.60
CA THR A 139 1.96 9.88 -11.69
C THR A 139 3.24 9.16 -11.25
N PRO A 140 3.90 9.52 -10.12
CA PRO A 140 5.13 8.84 -9.72
C PRO A 140 4.92 7.34 -9.41
N LEU A 141 3.78 6.98 -8.80
CA LEU A 141 3.47 5.58 -8.53
C LEU A 141 3.23 4.81 -9.83
N LEU A 142 2.48 5.40 -10.78
CA LEU A 142 2.18 4.77 -12.06
C LEU A 142 3.44 4.55 -12.91
N GLU A 143 4.40 5.48 -12.83
CA GLU A 143 5.72 5.32 -13.45
C GLU A 143 6.52 4.18 -12.81
N GLN A 144 6.51 4.10 -11.48
CA GLN A 144 7.21 3.05 -10.72
C GLN A 144 6.67 1.64 -11.00
N VAL A 145 5.35 1.51 -11.18
CA VAL A 145 4.70 0.22 -11.47
C VAL A 145 4.41 0.02 -12.97
N ALA A 146 5.15 0.72 -13.82
CA ALA A 146 4.98 0.62 -15.27
C ALA A 146 5.10 -0.83 -15.75
N GLY A 147 4.09 -1.31 -16.46
CA GLY A 147 3.97 -2.71 -16.91
C GLY A 147 3.07 -3.59 -16.05
N SER A 148 2.64 -3.14 -14.87
CA SER A 148 1.54 -3.79 -14.12
C SER A 148 0.17 -3.38 -14.67
N ALA A 149 -0.84 -4.25 -14.50
CA ALA A 149 -2.22 -3.84 -14.74
C ALA A 149 -2.65 -2.81 -13.68
N VAL A 150 -3.24 -1.69 -14.09
CA VAL A 150 -3.69 -0.64 -13.16
C VAL A 150 -5.20 -0.53 -13.21
N VAL A 151 -5.83 -0.56 -12.03
CA VAL A 151 -7.28 -0.40 -11.86
C VAL A 151 -7.55 0.74 -10.88
N GLU A 152 -8.42 1.69 -11.27
CA GLU A 152 -8.92 2.73 -10.39
C GLU A 152 -10.29 2.33 -9.82
N VAL A 153 -10.39 2.28 -8.50
CA VAL A 153 -11.66 2.10 -7.80
C VAL A 153 -12.11 3.46 -7.27
N PRO A 154 -13.28 3.96 -7.69
CA PRO A 154 -13.74 5.26 -7.23
C PRO A 154 -14.09 5.26 -5.74
N LEU A 155 -14.05 6.43 -5.13
CA LEU A 155 -14.63 6.64 -3.81
C LEU A 155 -16.14 6.35 -3.89
N LEU A 156 -16.54 5.25 -3.27
CA LEU A 156 -17.94 4.82 -3.24
C LEU A 156 -18.75 5.69 -2.28
N PRO A 157 -20.06 5.86 -2.51
CA PRO A 157 -20.92 6.69 -1.66
C PRO A 157 -21.15 6.09 -0.25
N SER A 158 -20.88 4.79 -0.06
CA SER A 158 -20.97 4.09 1.22
C SER A 158 -19.80 3.13 1.39
N ASP A 159 -19.48 2.78 2.63
CA ASP A 159 -18.48 1.76 2.92
C ASP A 159 -18.94 0.37 2.46
N VAL A 160 -17.95 -0.46 2.10
CA VAL A 160 -18.17 -1.84 1.65
C VAL A 160 -18.20 -2.76 2.87
N HIS A 161 -19.38 -3.24 3.24
CA HIS A 161 -19.59 -4.12 4.41
C HIS A 161 -20.57 -5.25 4.18
N ASP A 162 -21.14 -5.37 2.98
CA ASP A 162 -22.05 -6.45 2.59
C ASP A 162 -21.73 -6.98 1.18
N VAL A 163 -22.42 -8.06 0.79
CA VAL A 163 -22.22 -8.74 -0.49
C VAL A 163 -22.64 -7.85 -1.67
N VAL A 164 -23.63 -6.98 -1.48
CA VAL A 164 -24.11 -6.08 -2.55
C VAL A 164 -23.05 -5.02 -2.85
N ALA A 165 -22.47 -4.42 -1.80
CA ALA A 165 -21.37 -3.46 -1.94
C ALA A 165 -20.11 -4.11 -2.51
N LEU A 166 -19.82 -5.40 -2.17
CA LEU A 166 -18.73 -6.17 -2.79
C LEU A 166 -18.98 -6.42 -4.27
N ASP A 167 -20.21 -6.68 -4.72
CA ASP A 167 -20.53 -6.80 -6.15
C ASP A 167 -20.26 -5.49 -6.91
N VAL A 168 -20.62 -4.35 -6.31
CA VAL A 168 -20.29 -3.02 -6.88
C VAL A 168 -18.78 -2.84 -7.01
N LEU A 169 -18.01 -3.18 -5.97
CA LEU A 169 -16.55 -3.11 -6.00
C LEU A 169 -15.96 -4.04 -7.07
N ALA A 170 -16.47 -5.27 -7.17
CA ALA A 170 -16.01 -6.26 -8.15
C ALA A 170 -16.16 -5.76 -9.59
N ARG A 171 -17.23 -5.04 -9.90
CA ARG A 171 -17.44 -4.42 -11.23
C ARG A 171 -16.38 -3.39 -11.59
N HIS A 172 -15.80 -2.70 -10.61
CA HIS A 172 -14.69 -1.78 -10.84
C HIS A 172 -13.34 -2.50 -10.98
N LEU A 173 -13.18 -3.65 -10.31
CA LEU A 173 -11.92 -4.40 -10.34
C LEU A 173 -11.78 -5.28 -11.59
N PHE A 174 -12.89 -5.74 -12.18
CA PHE A 174 -12.92 -6.73 -13.25
C PHE A 174 -13.66 -6.26 -14.50
N ALA A 175 -13.82 -4.94 -14.66
CA ALA A 175 -14.47 -4.33 -15.83
C ALA A 175 -13.57 -4.32 -17.08
#